data_4d7736130eb29bec2e7184e9fd330a96
#
_entry.id   4d7736130eb29bec2e7184e9fd330a96
#
_cell.length_a   1.000
_cell.length_b   1.000
_cell.length_c   1.000
_cell.angle_alpha   90.00
_cell.angle_beta   90.00
_cell.angle_gamma   90.00
#
_symmetry.space_group_name_H-M   'P 1'
#
loop_
_entity.id
_entity.type
_entity.pdbx_description
1 polymer ?
#
loop_
_entity_poly.entity_id
_entity_poly.type
_entity_poly.pdbx_seq_one_letter_code
_entity_poly.pdbx_strand_id
1 'polypeptide(L)'
;MTAHRHCAYTSQDGRLFLAGSLTRGPWHPEHQHAGPPSALVCRAIEHAAAPQGLTHLGRLTGNLLRPVPIGECRVEVTPDYIGRNAGHYAARLFADGKEVARFTALMQREDELPVPAGTPGHPLPMAPRPVSECPPCHMPFPGLHGGYGDLIENRLAEGRYFDGPCAAWFRLRHPLVAGEAPSPYQRVAVAADSGNGISAALDFAHYSFVNCDLTVNLLRRPLGEWICLRSRSLLG
;
A
#
# COMPACT_ATOMS: atom_id res chain seq x y z
N MET A 1 26.67 -3.75 7.15
CA MET A 1 25.66 -2.83 7.70
C MET A 1 25.10 -1.79 6.70
N THR A 2 25.34 -1.92 5.38
CA THR A 2 24.94 -0.92 4.35
C THR A 2 23.66 -1.28 3.60
N ALA A 3 23.19 -2.52 3.64
CA ALA A 3 22.01 -2.96 2.87
C ALA A 3 20.65 -2.39 3.34
N HIS A 4 20.54 -2.02 4.62
CA HIS A 4 19.28 -1.52 5.20
C HIS A 4 18.87 -0.10 4.76
N ARG A 5 19.77 0.66 4.12
CA ARG A 5 19.50 2.06 3.74
C ARG A 5 18.79 2.22 2.40
N HIS A 6 18.59 1.13 1.65
CA HIS A 6 18.09 1.18 0.28
C HIS A 6 16.85 0.32 0.02
N CYS A 7 16.16 -0.15 1.06
CA CYS A 7 14.92 -0.91 0.95
C CYS A 7 14.07 -0.75 2.21
N ALA A 8 12.77 -1.06 2.14
CA ALA A 8 11.90 -1.03 3.31
C ALA A 8 12.17 -2.23 4.24
N TYR A 9 12.36 -3.41 3.66
CA TYR A 9 12.60 -4.65 4.41
C TYR A 9 13.79 -5.43 3.86
N THR A 10 14.51 -6.09 4.77
CA THR A 10 15.46 -7.16 4.42
C THR A 10 14.95 -8.50 4.95
N SER A 11 15.27 -9.59 4.28
CA SER A 11 14.99 -10.95 4.74
C SER A 11 16.12 -11.88 4.34
N GLN A 12 16.40 -12.90 5.17
CA GLN A 12 17.36 -13.95 4.87
C GLN A 12 16.69 -15.24 4.38
N ASP A 13 15.46 -15.48 4.81
CA ASP A 13 14.73 -16.74 4.58
C ASP A 13 13.39 -16.55 3.85
N GLY A 14 13.03 -15.30 3.49
CA GLY A 14 11.77 -14.95 2.85
C GLY A 14 10.52 -15.06 3.74
N ARG A 15 10.70 -15.36 5.05
CA ARG A 15 9.62 -15.52 6.04
C ARG A 15 9.69 -14.49 7.16
N LEU A 16 10.87 -14.23 7.65
CA LEU A 16 11.15 -13.20 8.64
C LEU A 16 11.75 -11.99 7.95
N PHE A 17 11.17 -10.83 8.20
CA PHE A 17 11.56 -9.55 7.59
C PHE A 17 12.01 -8.59 8.67
N LEU A 18 13.10 -7.90 8.43
CA LEU A 18 13.57 -6.82 9.29
C LEU A 18 13.22 -5.48 8.65
N ALA A 19 12.35 -4.72 9.29
CA ALA A 19 11.96 -3.38 8.87
C ALA A 19 13.12 -2.40 9.02
N GLY A 20 13.42 -1.66 7.97
CA GLY A 20 14.40 -0.57 7.97
C GLY A 20 13.76 0.78 8.29
N SER A 21 14.61 1.81 8.47
CA SER A 21 14.17 3.18 8.74
C SER A 21 13.23 3.75 7.67
N LEU A 22 13.31 3.28 6.42
CA LEU A 22 12.43 3.73 5.34
C LEU A 22 10.94 3.35 5.55
N THR A 23 10.64 2.45 6.50
CA THR A 23 9.25 2.15 6.87
C THR A 23 8.66 3.14 7.87
N ARG A 24 9.50 3.97 8.52
CA ARG A 24 9.07 4.86 9.61
C ARG A 24 7.96 5.80 9.18
N GLY A 25 6.88 5.82 9.98
CA GLY A 25 5.77 6.75 9.85
C GLY A 25 6.02 8.09 10.54
N PRO A 26 5.09 9.03 10.41
CA PRO A 26 5.22 10.37 10.97
C PRO A 26 4.87 10.45 12.47
N TRP A 27 4.12 9.48 12.99
CA TRP A 27 3.49 9.60 14.30
C TRP A 27 4.43 9.26 15.48
N HIS A 28 5.37 8.34 15.25
CA HIS A 28 6.29 7.90 16.27
C HIS A 28 7.61 7.42 15.62
N PRO A 29 8.78 7.74 16.21
CA PRO A 29 10.07 7.41 15.60
C PRO A 29 10.34 5.90 15.48
N GLU A 30 9.69 5.08 16.31
CA GLU A 30 9.85 3.62 16.31
C GLU A 30 8.70 2.86 15.61
N HIS A 31 7.74 3.58 15.01
CA HIS A 31 6.61 2.94 14.33
C HIS A 31 6.66 3.13 12.82
N GLN A 32 6.23 2.10 12.12
CA GLN A 32 6.09 2.11 10.68
C GLN A 32 4.84 2.91 10.25
N HIS A 33 4.91 3.54 9.07
CA HIS A 33 3.73 3.90 8.29
C HIS A 33 3.02 2.62 7.85
N ALA A 34 1.68 2.54 7.86
CA ALA A 34 1.00 1.28 7.61
C ALA A 34 1.04 0.82 6.12
N GLY A 35 1.44 1.69 5.19
CA GLY A 35 1.62 1.35 3.78
C GLY A 35 2.64 0.21 3.53
N PRO A 36 3.90 0.33 3.96
CA PRO A 36 4.90 -0.73 3.79
C PRO A 36 4.49 -2.09 4.37
N PRO A 37 4.01 -2.22 5.64
CA PRO A 37 3.58 -3.51 6.17
C PRO A 37 2.33 -4.07 5.45
N SER A 38 1.40 -3.23 4.98
CA SER A 38 0.28 -3.69 4.14
C SER A 38 0.77 -4.24 2.80
N ALA A 39 1.80 -3.65 2.21
CA ALA A 39 2.42 -4.16 0.99
C ALA A 39 3.21 -5.46 1.24
N LEU A 40 3.83 -5.61 2.41
CA LEU A 40 4.49 -6.88 2.79
C LEU A 40 3.47 -8.01 2.92
N VAL A 41 2.29 -7.74 3.49
CA VAL A 41 1.17 -8.70 3.55
C VAL A 41 0.65 -9.01 2.14
N CYS A 42 0.47 -7.99 1.29
CA CYS A 42 0.09 -8.15 -0.11
C CYS A 42 1.04 -9.11 -0.83
N ARG A 43 2.36 -8.92 -0.70
CA ARG A 43 3.40 -9.80 -1.24
C ARG A 43 3.23 -11.25 -0.79
N ALA A 44 3.01 -11.46 0.51
CA ALA A 44 2.86 -12.81 1.06
C ALA A 44 1.61 -13.52 0.50
N ILE A 45 0.51 -12.79 0.32
CA ILE A 45 -0.72 -13.30 -0.30
C ILE A 45 -0.49 -13.63 -1.77
N GLU A 46 0.17 -12.75 -2.55
CA GLU A 46 0.53 -13.01 -3.94
C GLU A 46 1.34 -14.30 -4.08
N HIS A 47 2.35 -14.50 -3.22
CA HIS A 47 3.17 -15.72 -3.22
C HIS A 47 2.36 -16.98 -2.87
N ALA A 48 1.41 -16.87 -1.92
CA ALA A 48 0.55 -18.01 -1.55
C ALA A 48 -0.46 -18.36 -2.65
N ALA A 49 -0.93 -17.37 -3.42
CA ALA A 49 -1.94 -17.53 -4.46
C ALA A 49 -1.37 -17.94 -5.83
N ALA A 50 -0.13 -17.55 -6.13
CA ALA A 50 0.51 -17.79 -7.43
C ALA A 50 0.55 -19.27 -7.86
N PRO A 51 0.85 -20.26 -6.99
CA PRO A 51 0.83 -21.67 -7.37
C PRO A 51 -0.54 -22.17 -7.84
N GLN A 52 -1.62 -21.46 -7.47
CA GLN A 52 -2.99 -21.78 -7.88
C GLN A 52 -3.39 -21.07 -9.20
N GLY A 53 -2.48 -20.28 -9.79
CA GLY A 53 -2.75 -19.45 -10.97
C GLY A 53 -3.70 -18.29 -10.69
N LEU A 54 -3.84 -17.88 -9.41
CA LEU A 54 -4.63 -16.74 -8.99
C LEU A 54 -3.69 -15.53 -8.86
N THR A 55 -3.63 -14.71 -9.90
CA THR A 55 -2.63 -13.64 -10.06
C THR A 55 -3.17 -12.23 -9.93
N HIS A 56 -4.50 -12.06 -9.97
CA HIS A 56 -5.16 -10.77 -9.78
C HIS A 56 -5.63 -10.58 -8.34
N LEU A 57 -5.16 -9.53 -7.69
CA LEU A 57 -5.68 -9.10 -6.40
C LEU A 57 -6.95 -8.26 -6.62
N GLY A 58 -8.12 -8.85 -6.41
CA GLY A 58 -9.40 -8.14 -6.55
C GLY A 58 -9.74 -7.30 -5.33
N ARG A 59 -9.36 -7.74 -4.14
CA ARG A 59 -9.58 -7.01 -2.88
C ARG A 59 -8.51 -7.33 -1.85
N LEU A 60 -8.10 -6.31 -1.10
CA LEU A 60 -7.34 -6.44 0.14
C LEU A 60 -8.04 -5.60 1.21
N THR A 61 -8.42 -6.23 2.33
CA THR A 61 -9.00 -5.55 3.50
C THR A 61 -8.14 -5.84 4.71
N GLY A 62 -7.64 -4.80 5.36
CA GLY A 62 -6.79 -4.89 6.55
C GLY A 62 -7.41 -4.20 7.75
N ASN A 63 -7.37 -4.85 8.92
CA ASN A 63 -7.67 -4.27 10.22
C ASN A 63 -6.36 -4.02 10.94
N LEU A 64 -6.07 -2.76 11.24
CA LEU A 64 -4.86 -2.33 11.94
C LEU A 64 -5.13 -2.33 13.44
N LEU A 65 -4.69 -3.38 14.12
CA LEU A 65 -5.05 -3.64 15.52
C LEU A 65 -4.21 -2.79 16.48
N ARG A 66 -2.99 -2.45 16.08
CA ARG A 66 -2.06 -1.64 16.88
C ARG A 66 -0.94 -1.08 16.02
N PRO A 67 -0.19 -0.06 16.50
CA PRO A 67 1.00 0.44 15.82
C PRO A 67 1.97 -0.69 15.48
N VAL A 68 2.56 -0.63 14.29
CA VAL A 68 3.55 -1.62 13.83
C VAL A 68 4.95 -1.09 14.19
N PRO A 69 5.70 -1.71 15.11
CA PRO A 69 7.05 -1.27 15.44
C PRO A 69 8.02 -1.48 14.26
N ILE A 70 9.10 -0.69 14.23
CA ILE A 70 10.25 -0.93 13.36
C ILE A 70 11.07 -2.03 14.00
N GLY A 71 11.07 -3.22 13.42
CA GLY A 71 11.69 -4.41 13.98
C GLY A 71 11.40 -5.63 13.14
N GLU A 72 11.36 -6.79 13.76
CA GLU A 72 11.04 -8.04 13.08
C GLU A 72 9.57 -8.11 12.72
N CYS A 73 9.29 -8.45 11.45
CA CYS A 73 7.96 -8.66 10.93
C CYS A 73 7.83 -10.07 10.33
N ARG A 74 6.70 -10.71 10.56
CA ARG A 74 6.35 -12.01 9.98
C ARG A 74 4.91 -11.99 9.51
N VAL A 75 4.68 -12.53 8.31
CA VAL A 75 3.34 -12.66 7.74
C VAL A 75 3.00 -14.15 7.67
N GLU A 76 1.85 -14.50 8.23
CA GLU A 76 1.22 -15.82 8.08
C GLU A 76 0.03 -15.68 7.14
N VAL A 77 -0.01 -16.52 6.11
CA VAL A 77 -1.12 -16.56 5.15
C VAL A 77 -1.78 -17.92 5.19
N THR A 78 -3.10 -17.92 5.29
CA THR A 78 -3.92 -19.13 5.26
C THR A 78 -4.98 -18.99 4.16
N PRO A 79 -5.10 -19.95 3.24
CA PRO A 79 -6.23 -19.98 2.33
C PRO A 79 -7.50 -20.38 3.10
N ASP A 80 -8.53 -19.54 3.06
CA ASP A 80 -9.86 -19.88 3.58
C ASP A 80 -10.66 -20.71 2.58
N TYR A 81 -10.47 -20.40 1.28
CA TYR A 81 -11.10 -21.10 0.17
C TYR A 81 -10.28 -20.93 -1.10
N ILE A 82 -10.13 -22.00 -1.86
CA ILE A 82 -9.51 -21.98 -3.19
C ILE A 82 -10.46 -22.63 -4.18
N GLY A 83 -10.96 -21.85 -5.11
CA GLY A 83 -11.75 -22.30 -6.25
C GLY A 83 -10.96 -22.19 -7.55
N ARG A 84 -11.59 -22.57 -8.66
CA ARG A 84 -10.97 -22.56 -9.99
C ARG A 84 -10.55 -21.14 -10.44
N ASN A 85 -11.39 -20.14 -10.20
CA ASN A 85 -11.22 -18.78 -10.72
C ASN A 85 -10.98 -17.74 -9.63
N ALA A 86 -11.16 -18.09 -8.36
CA ALA A 86 -10.98 -17.20 -7.22
C ALA A 86 -10.55 -17.95 -5.97
N GLY A 87 -9.82 -17.28 -5.10
CA GLY A 87 -9.43 -17.77 -3.79
C GLY A 87 -9.56 -16.67 -2.74
N HIS A 88 -10.00 -17.05 -1.55
CA HIS A 88 -10.04 -16.18 -0.38
C HIS A 88 -8.90 -16.55 0.55
N TYR A 89 -8.20 -15.55 1.03
CA TYR A 89 -7.03 -15.70 1.89
C TYR A 89 -7.17 -14.84 3.13
N ALA A 90 -6.85 -15.40 4.28
CA ALA A 90 -6.60 -14.67 5.51
C ALA A 90 -5.10 -14.49 5.70
N ALA A 91 -4.68 -13.33 6.20
CA ALA A 91 -3.30 -13.08 6.57
C ALA A 91 -3.21 -12.37 7.91
N ARG A 92 -2.20 -12.72 8.69
CA ARG A 92 -1.89 -12.10 9.99
C ARG A 92 -0.48 -11.56 9.94
N LEU A 93 -0.33 -10.29 10.32
CA LEU A 93 0.96 -9.65 10.46
C LEU A 93 1.36 -9.64 11.93
N PHE A 94 2.54 -10.13 12.20
CA PHE A 94 3.18 -10.09 13.50
C PHE A 94 4.39 -9.16 13.45
N ALA A 95 4.57 -8.37 14.49
CA ALA A 95 5.77 -7.59 14.72
C ALA A 95 6.20 -7.76 16.18
N ASP A 96 7.48 -8.00 16.40
CA ASP A 96 8.08 -8.30 17.71
C ASP A 96 7.26 -9.35 18.49
N GLY A 97 6.85 -10.43 17.80
CA GLY A 97 6.10 -11.55 18.37
C GLY A 97 4.62 -11.26 18.65
N LYS A 98 4.11 -10.06 18.40
CA LYS A 98 2.71 -9.67 18.63
C LYS A 98 1.96 -9.54 17.32
N GLU A 99 0.70 -10.01 17.28
CA GLU A 99 -0.18 -9.74 16.14
C GLU A 99 -0.55 -8.25 16.12
N VAL A 100 -0.21 -7.57 15.01
CA VAL A 100 -0.40 -6.12 14.85
C VAL A 100 -1.46 -5.77 13.81
N ALA A 101 -1.74 -6.67 12.86
CA ALA A 101 -2.79 -6.48 11.86
C ALA A 101 -3.33 -7.80 11.33
N ARG A 102 -4.57 -7.75 10.83
CA ARG A 102 -5.25 -8.87 10.13
C ARG A 102 -5.72 -8.41 8.78
N PHE A 103 -5.59 -9.29 7.79
CA PHE A 103 -6.03 -9.01 6.44
C PHE A 103 -6.86 -10.15 5.88
N THR A 104 -7.78 -9.80 4.99
CA THR A 104 -8.44 -10.74 4.09
C THR A 104 -8.21 -10.27 2.66
N ALA A 105 -8.08 -11.22 1.74
CA ALA A 105 -7.88 -10.93 0.34
C ALA A 105 -8.72 -11.82 -0.57
N LEU A 106 -9.12 -11.25 -1.72
CA LEU A 106 -9.68 -11.97 -2.85
C LEU A 106 -8.63 -11.98 -3.95
N MET A 107 -8.13 -13.16 -4.28
CA MET A 107 -7.26 -13.41 -5.42
C MET A 107 -8.06 -14.06 -6.53
N GLN A 108 -7.83 -13.67 -7.78
CA GLN A 108 -8.59 -14.11 -8.94
C GLN A 108 -7.63 -14.56 -10.06
N ARG A 109 -8.14 -15.44 -10.93
CA ARG A 109 -7.49 -15.75 -12.19
C ARG A 109 -7.66 -14.57 -13.15
N GLU A 110 -6.60 -14.21 -13.85
CA GLU A 110 -6.67 -13.26 -14.96
C GLU A 110 -6.92 -14.04 -16.25
N ASP A 111 -7.98 -13.67 -16.96
CA ASP A 111 -8.30 -14.19 -18.29
C ASP A 111 -8.74 -13.04 -19.20
N GLU A 112 -8.36 -13.12 -20.46
CA GLU A 112 -8.90 -12.23 -21.50
C GLU A 112 -10.29 -12.71 -21.90
N LEU A 113 -11.31 -11.96 -21.51
CA LEU A 113 -12.69 -12.24 -21.92
C LEU A 113 -13.08 -11.33 -23.07
N PRO A 114 -13.60 -11.87 -24.18
CA PRO A 114 -14.16 -11.04 -25.24
C PRO A 114 -15.38 -10.31 -24.71
N VAL A 115 -15.33 -8.98 -24.73
CA VAL A 115 -16.47 -8.15 -24.35
C VAL A 115 -17.36 -7.98 -25.58
N PRO A 116 -18.66 -8.33 -25.52
CA PRO A 116 -19.57 -8.16 -26.66
C PRO A 116 -19.62 -6.71 -27.17
N ALA A 117 -19.69 -6.55 -28.49
CA ALA A 117 -19.84 -5.23 -29.07
C ALA A 117 -21.12 -4.56 -28.53
N GLY A 118 -21.03 -3.28 -28.19
CA GLY A 118 -22.16 -2.51 -27.64
C GLY A 118 -22.36 -2.69 -26.11
N THR A 119 -21.50 -3.44 -25.42
CA THR A 119 -21.54 -3.47 -23.95
C THR A 119 -21.32 -2.05 -23.41
N PRO A 120 -22.23 -1.50 -22.59
CA PRO A 120 -22.07 -0.18 -22.01
C PRO A 120 -20.82 -0.09 -21.16
N GLY A 121 -19.90 0.82 -21.54
CA GLY A 121 -18.79 1.17 -20.67
C GLY A 121 -19.24 2.11 -19.56
N HIS A 122 -18.76 1.92 -18.35
CA HIS A 122 -18.87 2.96 -17.33
C HIS A 122 -17.78 4.01 -17.55
N PRO A 123 -18.12 5.32 -17.52
CA PRO A 123 -17.11 6.36 -17.59
C PRO A 123 -16.13 6.17 -16.43
N LEU A 124 -14.85 6.04 -16.77
CA LEU A 124 -13.81 6.08 -15.76
C LEU A 124 -13.82 7.47 -15.12
N PRO A 125 -13.45 7.58 -13.84
CA PRO A 125 -13.21 8.89 -13.23
C PRO A 125 -12.27 9.72 -14.12
N MET A 126 -12.48 11.03 -14.16
CA MET A 126 -11.62 11.93 -14.94
C MET A 126 -10.15 11.66 -14.58
N ALA A 127 -9.32 11.45 -15.60
CA ALA A 127 -7.91 11.22 -15.40
C ALA A 127 -7.28 12.41 -14.67
N PRO A 128 -6.43 12.18 -13.66
CA PRO A 128 -5.69 13.25 -13.04
C PRO A 128 -4.70 13.86 -14.04
N ARG A 129 -4.14 15.04 -13.70
CA ARG A 129 -3.03 15.60 -14.47
C ARG A 129 -1.94 14.55 -14.66
N PRO A 130 -1.42 14.35 -15.89
CA PRO A 130 -0.36 13.38 -16.16
C PRO A 130 0.86 13.61 -15.26
N VAL A 131 1.48 12.54 -14.79
CA VAL A 131 2.64 12.62 -13.90
C VAL A 131 3.83 13.41 -14.49
N SER A 132 3.96 13.39 -15.82
CA SER A 132 4.99 14.16 -16.56
C SER A 132 4.83 15.69 -16.43
N GLU A 133 3.60 16.14 -16.17
CA GLU A 133 3.26 17.56 -16.01
C GLU A 133 3.25 18.00 -14.54
N CYS A 134 3.47 17.06 -13.61
CA CYS A 134 3.46 17.34 -12.19
C CYS A 134 4.90 17.47 -11.66
N PRO A 135 5.28 18.59 -11.04
CA PRO A 135 6.61 18.73 -10.47
C PRO A 135 6.79 17.77 -9.27
N PRO A 136 8.02 17.29 -9.03
CA PRO A 136 8.34 16.60 -7.79
C PRO A 136 7.98 17.45 -6.59
N CYS A 137 7.42 16.84 -5.57
CA CYS A 137 7.11 17.51 -4.32
C CYS A 137 7.37 16.58 -3.12
N HIS A 138 7.52 17.19 -1.97
CA HIS A 138 7.57 16.46 -0.71
C HIS A 138 6.27 16.74 0.05
N MET A 139 5.69 15.71 0.65
CA MET A 139 4.59 15.92 1.58
C MET A 139 5.10 16.75 2.76
N PRO A 140 4.50 17.90 3.07
CA PRO A 140 4.97 18.81 4.13
C PRO A 140 4.57 18.27 5.53
N PHE A 141 4.83 17.00 5.80
CA PHE A 141 4.53 16.37 7.07
C PHE A 141 5.79 16.21 7.90
N PRO A 142 5.86 16.81 9.10
CA PRO A 142 6.99 16.61 10.00
C PRO A 142 7.20 15.11 10.31
N GLY A 143 8.44 14.65 10.33
CA GLY A 143 8.78 13.26 10.68
C GLY A 143 8.74 12.25 9.52
N LEU A 144 8.30 12.62 8.31
CA LEU A 144 8.39 11.72 7.15
C LEU A 144 9.79 11.59 6.56
N HIS A 145 10.67 12.59 6.76
CA HIS A 145 12.06 12.54 6.31
C HIS A 145 12.86 11.47 7.06
N GLY A 146 13.73 10.76 6.36
CA GLY A 146 14.45 9.60 6.88
C GLY A 146 13.58 8.37 7.10
N GLY A 147 12.34 8.36 6.59
CA GLY A 147 11.35 7.31 6.72
C GLY A 147 10.55 7.10 5.44
N TYR A 148 9.24 6.89 5.59
CA TYR A 148 8.32 6.64 4.48
C TYR A 148 8.37 7.71 3.38
N GLY A 149 8.57 8.97 3.73
CA GLY A 149 8.71 10.06 2.75
C GLY A 149 9.92 9.91 1.83
N ASP A 150 10.97 9.22 2.27
CA ASP A 150 12.15 8.94 1.45
C ASP A 150 12.01 7.60 0.68
N LEU A 151 11.17 6.69 1.18
CA LEU A 151 10.81 5.46 0.47
C LEU A 151 10.07 5.74 -0.84
N ILE A 152 9.30 6.83 -0.88
CA ILE A 152 8.41 7.18 -2.00
C ILE A 152 8.82 8.50 -2.66
N GLU A 153 8.49 8.63 -3.94
CA GLU A 153 8.44 9.90 -4.66
C GLU A 153 6.98 10.33 -4.80
N ASN A 154 6.72 11.62 -4.55
CA ASN A 154 5.42 12.22 -4.72
C ASN A 154 5.43 13.32 -5.76
N ARG A 155 4.30 13.45 -6.49
CA ARG A 155 4.01 14.58 -7.37
C ARG A 155 2.55 14.99 -7.18
N LEU A 156 2.33 16.28 -6.93
CA LEU A 156 0.99 16.81 -6.73
C LEU A 156 0.28 16.97 -8.07
N ALA A 157 -0.85 16.28 -8.26
CA ALA A 157 -1.65 16.35 -9.47
C ALA A 157 -2.78 17.37 -9.34
N GLU A 158 -3.48 17.41 -8.20
CA GLU A 158 -4.63 18.30 -7.97
C GLU A 158 -4.72 18.70 -6.50
N GLY A 159 -5.28 19.87 -6.22
CA GLY A 159 -5.51 20.36 -4.87
C GLY A 159 -4.23 20.80 -4.16
N ARG A 160 -4.25 20.72 -2.84
CA ARG A 160 -3.13 21.02 -1.93
C ARG A 160 -3.07 19.96 -0.86
N TYR A 161 -1.87 19.60 -0.41
CA TYR A 161 -1.74 18.71 0.75
C TYR A 161 -2.34 19.35 1.99
N PHE A 162 -3.09 18.56 2.76
CA PHE A 162 -3.69 18.94 4.04
C PHE A 162 -4.74 20.07 3.96
N ASP A 163 -5.35 20.23 2.79
CA ASP A 163 -6.37 21.28 2.54
C ASP A 163 -7.59 20.67 1.82
N GLY A 164 -8.09 19.55 2.34
CA GLY A 164 -9.24 18.84 1.78
C GLY A 164 -8.92 17.97 0.56
N PRO A 165 -9.81 17.91 -0.45
CA PRO A 165 -9.64 17.01 -1.59
C PRO A 165 -8.33 17.24 -2.33
N CYS A 166 -7.59 16.16 -2.55
CA CYS A 166 -6.25 16.19 -3.13
C CYS A 166 -6.00 14.97 -4.01
N ALA A 167 -5.22 15.14 -5.08
CA ALA A 167 -4.71 14.04 -5.88
C ALA A 167 -3.17 14.13 -5.98
N ALA A 168 -2.52 13.01 -5.69
CA ALA A 168 -1.06 12.92 -5.78
C ALA A 168 -0.62 11.60 -6.40
N TRP A 169 0.45 11.66 -7.16
CA TRP A 169 1.13 10.50 -7.71
C TRP A 169 2.18 9.99 -6.73
N PHE A 170 2.25 8.66 -6.59
CA PHE A 170 3.17 7.93 -5.73
C PHE A 170 3.99 6.95 -6.55
N ARG A 171 5.30 6.90 -6.31
CA ARG A 171 6.19 5.90 -6.85
C ARG A 171 7.19 5.46 -5.77
N LEU A 172 7.47 4.16 -5.69
CA LEU A 172 8.56 3.68 -4.84
C LEU A 172 9.91 4.10 -5.42
N ARG A 173 10.75 4.74 -4.62
CA ARG A 173 12.15 5.06 -4.93
C ARG A 173 13.08 3.90 -4.62
N HIS A 174 12.69 3.10 -3.62
CA HIS A 174 13.45 1.97 -3.12
C HIS A 174 12.60 0.70 -3.15
N PRO A 175 13.21 -0.48 -3.30
CA PRO A 175 12.49 -1.74 -3.20
C PRO A 175 11.74 -1.89 -1.88
N LEU A 176 10.57 -2.55 -1.93
CA LEU A 176 9.87 -2.94 -0.71
C LEU A 176 10.70 -3.98 0.06
N VAL A 177 11.14 -5.04 -0.62
CA VAL A 177 12.02 -6.06 -0.06
C VAL A 177 13.33 -6.05 -0.85
N ALA A 178 14.44 -6.16 -0.14
CA ALA A 178 15.78 -6.15 -0.75
C ALA A 178 15.91 -7.21 -1.85
N GLY A 179 16.37 -6.78 -3.02
CA GLY A 179 16.58 -7.69 -4.18
C GLY A 179 15.32 -8.07 -4.94
N GLU A 180 14.13 -7.54 -4.57
CA GLU A 180 12.87 -7.83 -5.24
C GLU A 180 12.28 -6.60 -5.93
N ALA A 181 11.75 -6.78 -7.14
CA ALA A 181 10.92 -5.76 -7.78
C ALA A 181 9.51 -5.78 -7.17
N PRO A 182 8.98 -4.65 -6.68
CA PRO A 182 7.64 -4.62 -6.11
C PRO A 182 6.59 -4.87 -7.20
N SER A 183 5.58 -5.70 -6.88
CA SER A 183 4.45 -5.93 -7.78
C SER A 183 3.60 -4.66 -7.94
N PRO A 184 2.74 -4.59 -8.97
CA PRO A 184 1.77 -3.51 -9.10
C PRO A 184 0.85 -3.38 -7.88
N TYR A 185 0.46 -4.48 -7.28
CA TYR A 185 -0.43 -4.51 -6.12
C TYR A 185 0.25 -4.02 -4.84
N GLN A 186 1.53 -4.37 -4.64
CA GLN A 186 2.35 -3.84 -3.56
C GLN A 186 2.50 -2.32 -3.64
N ARG A 187 2.68 -1.77 -4.84
CA ARG A 187 2.74 -0.30 -5.05
C ARG A 187 1.44 0.38 -4.65
N VAL A 188 0.29 -0.22 -4.98
CA VAL A 188 -1.01 0.29 -4.54
C VAL A 188 -1.13 0.24 -3.03
N ALA A 189 -0.77 -0.88 -2.38
CA ALA A 189 -0.85 -1.03 -0.94
C ALA A 189 0.01 -0.01 -0.19
N VAL A 190 1.23 0.28 -0.71
CA VAL A 190 2.10 1.34 -0.15
C VAL A 190 1.43 2.70 -0.22
N ALA A 191 0.81 3.06 -1.36
CA ALA A 191 0.21 4.38 -1.56
C ALA A 191 -1.11 4.55 -0.82
N ALA A 192 -1.93 3.50 -0.75
CA ALA A 192 -3.33 3.56 -0.30
C ALA A 192 -3.50 4.09 1.14
N ASP A 193 -2.57 3.74 2.03
CA ASP A 193 -2.60 4.20 3.43
C ASP A 193 -2.36 5.73 3.59
N SER A 194 -1.92 6.41 2.52
CA SER A 194 -1.69 7.86 2.54
C SER A 194 -2.94 8.69 2.27
N GLY A 195 -4.11 8.08 2.02
CA GLY A 195 -5.31 8.78 1.56
C GLY A 195 -5.78 9.87 2.52
N ASN A 196 -5.93 9.56 3.80
CA ASN A 196 -6.27 10.52 4.83
C ASN A 196 -5.16 11.57 4.99
N GLY A 197 -3.90 11.15 4.96
CA GLY A 197 -2.75 12.04 5.09
C GLY A 197 -2.72 13.17 4.06
N ILE A 198 -2.96 12.87 2.78
CA ILE A 198 -2.89 13.89 1.72
C ILE A 198 -4.12 14.79 1.66
N SER A 199 -5.28 14.34 2.13
CA SER A 199 -6.56 15.06 2.05
C SER A 199 -7.12 15.48 3.41
N ALA A 200 -6.26 15.62 4.42
CA ALA A 200 -6.68 15.96 5.77
C ALA A 200 -7.50 17.26 5.81
N ALA A 201 -8.61 17.21 6.53
CA ALA A 201 -9.50 18.35 6.76
C ALA A 201 -9.22 19.02 8.11
N LEU A 202 -8.44 18.39 8.98
CA LEU A 202 -8.09 18.90 10.30
C LEU A 202 -6.57 19.06 10.40
N ASP A 203 -6.16 20.06 11.16
CA ASP A 203 -4.74 20.37 11.36
C ASP A 203 -4.04 19.29 12.19
N PHE A 204 -2.99 18.69 11.64
CA PHE A 204 -2.16 17.68 12.30
C PHE A 204 -1.40 18.20 13.53
N ALA A 205 -1.25 19.50 13.70
CA ALA A 205 -0.67 20.07 14.91
C ALA A 205 -1.57 19.88 16.15
N HIS A 206 -2.88 19.70 15.93
CA HIS A 206 -3.87 19.61 16.98
C HIS A 206 -4.59 18.24 17.01
N TYR A 207 -4.58 17.51 15.91
CA TYR A 207 -5.30 16.26 15.75
C TYR A 207 -4.37 15.18 15.18
N SER A 208 -4.39 14.00 15.77
CA SER A 208 -3.75 12.83 15.21
C SER A 208 -4.79 11.90 14.59
N PHE A 209 -4.47 11.35 13.41
CA PHE A 209 -5.33 10.39 12.73
C PHE A 209 -4.58 9.08 12.55
N VAL A 210 -5.19 8.02 12.98
CA VAL A 210 -4.64 6.67 12.82
C VAL A 210 -5.66 5.84 12.05
N ASN A 211 -5.24 5.25 10.94
CA ASN A 211 -6.10 4.34 10.21
C ASN A 211 -6.34 3.08 11.06
N CYS A 212 -7.61 2.77 11.30
CA CYS A 212 -8.01 1.54 11.99
C CYS A 212 -8.20 0.38 11.02
N ASP A 213 -8.54 0.70 9.76
CA ASP A 213 -8.72 -0.25 8.68
C ASP A 213 -8.33 0.36 7.33
N LEU A 214 -8.13 -0.50 6.36
CA LEU A 214 -7.89 -0.14 4.97
C LEU A 214 -8.54 -1.19 4.06
N THR A 215 -9.41 -0.76 3.16
CA THR A 215 -9.94 -1.63 2.10
C THR A 215 -9.56 -1.08 0.73
N VAL A 216 -8.92 -1.94 -0.07
CA VAL A 216 -8.56 -1.68 -1.46
C VAL A 216 -9.31 -2.64 -2.36
N ASN A 217 -10.08 -2.12 -3.32
CA ASN A 217 -10.71 -2.91 -4.37
C ASN A 217 -10.07 -2.57 -5.70
N LEU A 218 -9.68 -3.59 -6.47
CA LEU A 218 -8.97 -3.45 -7.72
C LEU A 218 -9.80 -4.06 -8.85
N LEU A 219 -10.21 -3.23 -9.80
CA LEU A 219 -10.98 -3.66 -10.97
C LEU A 219 -10.09 -4.28 -12.06
N ARG A 220 -8.81 -3.94 -12.05
CA ARG A 220 -7.81 -4.42 -13.00
C ARG A 220 -6.41 -4.31 -12.42
N ARG A 221 -5.46 -5.02 -13.02
CA ARG A 221 -4.05 -4.90 -12.68
C ARG A 221 -3.55 -3.47 -12.93
N PRO A 222 -2.92 -2.82 -11.96
CA PRO A 222 -2.31 -1.50 -12.14
C PRO A 222 -1.16 -1.55 -13.16
N LEU A 223 -1.03 -0.51 -13.97
CA LEU A 223 0.01 -0.40 -14.99
C LEU A 223 1.05 0.65 -14.60
N GLY A 224 2.29 0.39 -14.98
CA GLY A 224 3.42 1.30 -14.73
C GLY A 224 3.85 1.35 -13.27
N GLU A 225 4.69 2.33 -12.95
CA GLU A 225 5.28 2.48 -11.61
C GLU A 225 4.54 3.49 -10.73
N TRP A 226 3.75 4.36 -11.34
CA TRP A 226 3.05 5.43 -10.66
C TRP A 226 1.62 5.05 -10.29
N ILE A 227 1.24 5.31 -9.06
CA ILE A 227 -0.13 5.17 -8.55
C ILE A 227 -0.65 6.57 -8.23
N CYS A 228 -1.76 6.97 -8.86
CA CYS A 228 -2.45 8.20 -8.48
C CYS A 228 -3.47 7.91 -7.39
N LEU A 229 -3.28 8.53 -6.25
CA LEU A 229 -4.24 8.52 -5.15
C LEU A 229 -5.01 9.85 -5.19
N ARG A 230 -6.30 9.79 -5.56
CA ARG A 230 -7.23 10.92 -5.42
C ARG A 230 -8.06 10.68 -4.17
N SER A 231 -7.95 11.57 -3.22
CA SER A 231 -8.50 11.39 -1.89
C SER A 231 -9.33 12.58 -1.43
N ARG A 232 -10.28 12.29 -0.56
CA ARG A 232 -11.01 13.27 0.24
C ARG A 232 -11.28 12.69 1.62
N SER A 233 -11.13 13.48 2.66
CA SER A 233 -11.54 13.14 4.01
C SER A 233 -12.94 13.70 4.29
N LEU A 234 -13.76 12.92 4.95
CA LEU A 234 -15.08 13.32 5.41
C LEU A 234 -15.07 13.30 6.93
N LEU A 235 -15.56 14.38 7.54
CA LEU A 235 -15.80 14.43 8.97
C LEU A 235 -17.23 13.91 9.23
N GLY A 236 -17.35 12.92 10.10
CA GLY A 236 -18.62 12.32 10.50
C GLY A 236 -18.85 12.39 12.01
#